data_3abd7093249d6cec250b391c5c61506d
#
_entry.id   3abd7093249d6cec250b391c5c61506d
#
_cell.length_a   1.000
_cell.length_b   1.000
_cell.length_c   1.000
_cell.angle_alpha   90.00
_cell.angle_beta   90.00
_cell.angle_gamma   90.00
#
_symmetry.space_group_name_H-M   'P 1'
#
loop_
_entity.id
_entity.type
_entity.pdbx_description
1 polymer ?
#
loop_
_entity_poly.entity_id
_entity_poly.type
_entity_poly.pdbx_seq_one_letter_code
_entity_poly.pdbx_strand_id
1 'polypeptide(L)'
;MKKISLIFFLLIIPISAQSDSTKWRQFLRLGAAGVDSSNGAFGYYRLNMQTKTIFRDLRLFTYGLDNNSFVHLRYKSSDKYISRPNFYRYTITSFRKNTRANLNLQYHFNQGFGYFIKDYDNGLINAELGHAFDTSDYLNATRKTSYLKTGIFWDHSTNYFSSKFEIEYFKQISEVIENKLSRGQYLIQLIFPMKKNVFININFEKEDFFGEGQTDASSMSLAIQWNR
;
A
#
# COMPACT_ATOMS: atom_id res chain seq x y z
N MET A 1 -6.60 -28.70 13.00
CA MET A 1 -7.33 -27.52 12.49
C MET A 1 -8.15 -26.85 13.61
N LYS A 2 -7.56 -26.16 14.57
CA LYS A 2 -8.29 -25.40 15.62
C LYS A 2 -7.32 -24.44 16.30
N LYS A 3 -6.91 -23.33 15.67
CA LYS A 3 -6.18 -22.23 16.37
C LYS A 3 -6.19 -20.87 15.64
N ILE A 4 -7.10 -20.65 14.68
CA ILE A 4 -7.16 -19.37 13.92
C ILE A 4 -8.21 -18.39 14.51
N SER A 5 -9.02 -18.82 15.50
CA SER A 5 -10.17 -18.01 15.97
C SER A 5 -9.84 -16.91 16.99
N LEU A 6 -8.61 -16.82 17.51
CA LEU A 6 -8.31 -15.92 18.64
C LEU A 6 -7.74 -14.55 18.25
N ILE A 7 -7.34 -14.36 17.02
CA ILE A 7 -6.66 -13.10 16.59
C ILE A 7 -7.65 -12.03 16.17
N PHE A 8 -8.88 -12.39 15.83
CA PHE A 8 -9.87 -11.44 15.29
C PHE A 8 -10.56 -10.57 16.38
N PHE A 9 -10.46 -10.93 17.64
CA PHE A 9 -11.18 -10.22 18.73
C PHE A 9 -10.39 -9.04 19.35
N LEU A 10 -9.10 -8.91 19.08
CA LEU A 10 -8.26 -7.85 19.66
C LEU A 10 -8.28 -6.50 18.90
N LEU A 11 -8.97 -6.42 17.77
CA LEU A 11 -9.02 -5.21 16.94
C LEU A 11 -10.20 -4.28 17.24
N ILE A 12 -11.03 -4.57 18.25
CA ILE A 12 -12.25 -3.79 18.55
C ILE A 12 -12.15 -3.10 19.93
N ILE A 13 -10.99 -2.80 20.43
CA ILE A 13 -10.88 -1.95 21.61
C ILE A 13 -10.95 -0.49 21.15
N PRO A 14 -12.03 0.25 21.45
CA PRO A 14 -12.01 1.69 21.27
C PRO A 14 -11.08 2.27 22.34
N ILE A 15 -9.85 2.57 21.97
CA ILE A 15 -8.97 3.38 22.80
C ILE A 15 -9.55 4.79 22.78
N SER A 16 -10.36 5.11 23.78
CA SER A 16 -10.80 6.45 24.10
C SER A 16 -9.61 7.21 24.70
N ALA A 17 -8.65 7.59 23.88
CA ALA A 17 -7.66 8.58 24.23
C ALA A 17 -8.23 9.94 23.88
N GLN A 18 -8.60 10.70 24.88
CA GLN A 18 -8.90 12.12 24.81
C GLN A 18 -7.66 12.85 24.28
N SER A 19 -7.68 13.30 23.03
CA SER A 19 -6.69 14.19 22.47
C SER A 19 -7.23 14.85 21.22
N ASP A 20 -6.89 16.11 21.05
CA ASP A 20 -7.20 17.00 19.94
C ASP A 20 -7.41 16.30 18.59
N SER A 21 -8.66 16.34 18.10
CA SER A 21 -9.05 16.06 16.71
C SER A 21 -8.44 14.81 16.05
N THR A 22 -8.31 13.70 16.76
CA THR A 22 -7.97 12.41 16.13
C THR A 22 -9.10 11.94 15.22
N LYS A 23 -8.80 11.81 13.92
CA LYS A 23 -9.75 11.32 12.92
C LYS A 23 -9.43 9.87 12.60
N TRP A 24 -10.40 8.99 12.79
CA TRP A 24 -10.35 7.60 12.36
C TRP A 24 -11.19 7.43 11.10
N ARG A 25 -10.69 6.67 10.12
CA ARG A 25 -11.41 6.31 8.92
C ARG A 25 -11.24 4.85 8.61
N GLN A 26 -12.34 4.19 8.26
CA GLN A 26 -12.36 2.79 7.85
C GLN A 26 -12.87 2.69 6.42
N PHE A 27 -12.25 1.81 5.64
CA PHE A 27 -12.61 1.56 4.25
C PHE A 27 -12.68 0.05 4.04
N LEU A 28 -13.79 -0.40 3.51
CA LEU A 28 -14.00 -1.77 3.06
C LEU A 28 -14.27 -1.74 1.56
N ARG A 29 -13.57 -2.58 0.79
CA ARG A 29 -13.79 -2.76 -0.64
C ARG A 29 -13.96 -4.23 -0.93
N LEU A 30 -14.95 -4.55 -1.75
CA LEU A 30 -15.19 -5.88 -2.29
C LEU A 30 -15.39 -5.74 -3.80
N GLY A 31 -14.79 -6.61 -4.58
CA GLY A 31 -14.88 -6.48 -6.02
C GLY A 31 -14.20 -7.58 -6.80
N ALA A 32 -14.08 -7.34 -8.10
CA ALA A 32 -13.37 -8.19 -9.04
C ALA A 32 -12.01 -7.59 -9.37
N ALA A 33 -11.02 -8.44 -9.55
CA ALA A 33 -9.69 -8.08 -10.01
C ALA A 33 -9.28 -8.95 -11.20
N GLY A 34 -8.66 -8.33 -12.19
CA GLY A 34 -7.96 -9.00 -13.28
C GLY A 34 -6.46 -8.87 -13.07
N VAL A 35 -5.75 -9.98 -13.18
CA VAL A 35 -4.28 -10.04 -13.10
C VAL A 35 -3.81 -10.87 -14.28
N ASP A 36 -3.14 -10.24 -15.26
CA ASP A 36 -2.79 -10.83 -16.54
C ASP A 36 -4.01 -11.47 -17.23
N SER A 37 -4.02 -12.80 -17.42
CA SER A 37 -5.13 -13.54 -18.03
C SER A 37 -6.13 -14.16 -17.05
N SER A 38 -5.96 -13.97 -15.72
CA SER A 38 -6.82 -14.57 -14.69
C SER A 38 -7.71 -13.53 -14.03
N ASN A 39 -8.94 -13.90 -13.72
CA ASN A 39 -9.91 -13.07 -13.02
C ASN A 39 -10.31 -13.70 -11.68
N GLY A 40 -10.65 -12.89 -10.74
CA GLY A 40 -11.07 -13.36 -9.42
C GLY A 40 -11.71 -12.28 -8.56
N ALA A 41 -12.04 -12.66 -7.34
CA ALA A 41 -12.60 -11.75 -6.35
C ALA A 41 -11.52 -11.26 -5.39
N PHE A 42 -11.68 -10.04 -4.89
CA PHE A 42 -10.80 -9.50 -3.88
C PHE A 42 -11.55 -8.82 -2.74
N GLY A 43 -10.88 -8.75 -1.60
CA GLY A 43 -11.26 -7.97 -0.44
C GLY A 43 -10.13 -7.03 -0.04
N TYR A 44 -10.48 -5.82 0.35
CA TYR A 44 -9.56 -4.84 0.88
C TYR A 44 -10.15 -4.17 2.11
N TYR A 45 -9.36 -4.10 3.16
CA TYR A 45 -9.68 -3.36 4.36
C TYR A 45 -8.57 -2.37 4.68
N ARG A 46 -8.96 -1.16 5.04
CA ARG A 46 -8.03 -0.11 5.46
C ARG A 46 -8.56 0.58 6.70
N LEU A 47 -7.67 0.73 7.68
CA LEU A 47 -7.90 1.53 8.87
C LEU A 47 -6.83 2.61 8.92
N ASN A 48 -7.22 3.87 8.98
CA ASN A 48 -6.29 4.95 9.21
C ASN A 48 -6.68 5.82 10.40
N MET A 49 -5.66 6.37 11.02
CA MET A 49 -5.74 7.36 12.07
C MET A 49 -4.92 8.57 11.66
N GLN A 50 -5.49 9.75 11.81
CA GLN A 50 -4.84 11.01 11.49
C GLN A 50 -5.07 12.03 12.60
N THR A 51 -3.98 12.63 13.07
CA THR A 51 -3.97 13.86 13.88
C THR A 51 -3.34 14.98 13.09
N LYS A 52 -3.09 16.13 13.71
CA LYS A 52 -2.39 17.26 13.08
C LYS A 52 -0.96 16.90 12.62
N THR A 53 -0.27 16.03 13.35
CA THR A 53 1.14 15.69 13.10
C THR A 53 1.41 14.21 12.86
N ILE A 54 0.45 13.33 13.17
CA ILE A 54 0.62 11.88 13.14
C ILE A 54 -0.33 11.27 12.11
N PHE A 55 0.19 10.35 11.31
CA PHE A 55 -0.60 9.52 10.43
C PHE A 55 -0.22 8.05 10.61
N ARG A 56 -1.24 7.17 10.77
CA ARG A 56 -1.09 5.71 10.85
C ARG A 56 -2.06 5.07 9.88
N ASP A 57 -1.61 4.09 9.14
CA ASP A 57 -2.38 3.45 8.06
C ASP A 57 -2.10 1.95 8.03
N LEU A 58 -3.12 1.16 8.30
CA LEU A 58 -3.10 -0.29 8.20
C LEU A 58 -3.95 -0.72 7.02
N ARG A 59 -3.40 -1.54 6.13
CA ARG A 59 -4.09 -2.06 4.95
C ARG A 59 -3.95 -3.57 4.89
N LEU A 60 -5.05 -4.25 4.62
CA LEU A 60 -5.09 -5.66 4.29
C LEU A 60 -5.75 -5.81 2.93
N PHE A 61 -5.05 -6.43 2.00
CA PHE A 61 -5.56 -6.78 0.68
C PHE A 61 -5.44 -8.29 0.49
N THR A 62 -6.51 -8.91 0.00
CA THR A 62 -6.54 -10.33 -0.31
C THR A 62 -7.25 -10.56 -1.62
N TYR A 63 -6.74 -11.48 -2.45
CA TYR A 63 -7.52 -11.99 -3.58
C TYR A 63 -7.34 -13.48 -3.77
N GLY A 64 -8.37 -14.10 -4.37
CA GLY A 64 -8.34 -15.48 -4.83
C GLY A 64 -8.55 -15.50 -6.33
N LEU A 65 -7.67 -16.16 -7.05
CA LEU A 65 -7.70 -16.37 -8.50
C LEU A 65 -7.52 -17.85 -8.75
N ASP A 66 -8.57 -18.55 -9.19
CA ASP A 66 -8.53 -20.01 -9.37
C ASP A 66 -7.93 -20.72 -8.12
N ASN A 67 -6.79 -21.41 -8.28
CA ASN A 67 -6.10 -22.09 -7.17
C ASN A 67 -5.02 -21.22 -6.49
N ASN A 68 -4.94 -19.94 -6.85
CA ASN A 68 -3.92 -19.03 -6.32
C ASN A 68 -4.51 -18.07 -5.30
N SER A 69 -3.69 -17.70 -4.33
CA SER A 69 -4.05 -16.75 -3.28
C SER A 69 -2.98 -15.67 -3.15
N PHE A 70 -3.46 -14.48 -2.85
CA PHE A 70 -2.62 -13.34 -2.52
C PHE A 70 -3.07 -12.72 -1.21
N VAL A 71 -2.12 -12.39 -0.37
CA VAL A 71 -2.34 -11.63 0.87
C VAL A 71 -1.26 -10.57 0.98
N HIS A 72 -1.67 -9.34 1.20
CA HIS A 72 -0.76 -8.22 1.46
C HIS A 72 -1.24 -7.43 2.66
N LEU A 73 -0.48 -7.47 3.74
CA LEU A 73 -0.68 -6.66 4.94
C LEU A 73 0.39 -5.57 4.96
N ARG A 74 -0.02 -4.30 5.08
CA ARG A 74 0.88 -3.15 5.08
C ARG A 74 0.52 -2.19 6.20
N TYR A 75 1.52 -1.76 6.94
CA TYR A 75 1.40 -0.71 7.95
C TYR A 75 2.33 0.44 7.59
N LYS A 76 1.81 1.68 7.59
CA LYS A 76 2.57 2.93 7.43
C LYS A 76 2.39 3.80 8.66
N SER A 77 3.50 4.30 9.18
CA SER A 77 3.59 5.31 10.22
C SER A 77 4.27 6.54 9.66
N SER A 78 3.68 7.72 9.84
CA SER A 78 4.30 9.00 9.44
C SER A 78 4.11 10.03 10.54
N ASP A 79 5.16 10.79 10.82
CA ASP A 79 5.17 11.84 11.83
C ASP A 79 5.75 13.13 11.23
N LYS A 80 4.97 14.21 11.22
CA LYS A 80 5.41 15.54 10.78
C LYS A 80 6.35 16.16 11.82
N TYR A 81 7.36 16.89 11.36
CA TYR A 81 8.20 17.71 12.24
C TYR A 81 7.45 18.98 12.64
N ILE A 82 7.41 19.26 13.95
CA ILE A 82 6.73 20.45 14.48
C ILE A 82 7.38 21.73 13.96
N SER A 83 8.72 21.77 13.94
CA SER A 83 9.50 22.93 13.49
C SER A 83 9.54 23.12 11.97
N ARG A 84 9.17 22.08 11.21
CA ARG A 84 9.18 22.06 9.73
C ARG A 84 7.98 21.29 9.23
N PRO A 85 6.77 21.85 9.21
CA PRO A 85 5.53 21.12 8.97
C PRO A 85 5.42 20.52 7.58
N ASN A 86 6.24 20.97 6.62
CA ASN A 86 6.31 20.37 5.29
C ASN A 86 7.15 19.10 5.24
N PHE A 87 7.94 18.80 6.30
CA PHE A 87 8.72 17.58 6.38
C PHE A 87 8.07 16.57 7.32
N TYR A 88 8.18 15.30 6.96
CA TYR A 88 7.79 14.19 7.82
C TYR A 88 8.78 13.03 7.68
N ARG A 89 8.90 12.26 8.74
CA ARG A 89 9.53 10.93 8.67
C ARG A 89 8.46 9.88 8.45
N TYR A 90 8.81 8.79 7.80
CA TYR A 90 7.90 7.67 7.64
C TYR A 90 8.59 6.33 7.83
N THR A 91 7.81 5.34 8.21
CA THR A 91 8.20 3.93 8.25
C THR A 91 7.06 3.11 7.65
N ILE A 92 7.40 2.18 6.77
CA ILE A 92 6.47 1.23 6.18
C ILE A 92 7.00 -0.16 6.49
N THR A 93 6.12 -1.04 6.95
CA THR A 93 6.39 -2.47 7.00
C THR A 93 5.26 -3.20 6.32
N SER A 94 5.59 -4.23 5.56
CA SER A 94 4.58 -5.07 4.94
C SER A 94 4.98 -6.54 4.88
N PHE A 95 3.94 -7.36 4.87
CA PHE A 95 3.99 -8.79 4.64
C PHE A 95 3.22 -9.09 3.36
N ARG A 96 3.79 -9.90 2.47
CA ARG A 96 3.17 -10.31 1.21
C ARG A 96 3.33 -11.82 1.01
N LYS A 97 2.25 -12.46 0.58
CA LYS A 97 2.23 -13.82 0.07
C LYS A 97 1.57 -13.81 -1.31
N ASN A 98 2.17 -14.51 -2.27
CA ASN A 98 1.64 -14.63 -3.62
C ASN A 98 1.96 -16.02 -4.17
N THR A 99 1.04 -16.96 -4.04
CA THR A 99 1.27 -18.35 -4.45
C THR A 99 1.44 -18.51 -5.95
N ARG A 100 0.87 -17.60 -6.77
CA ARG A 100 1.06 -17.58 -8.22
C ARG A 100 2.50 -17.29 -8.63
N ALA A 101 3.18 -16.42 -7.89
CA ALA A 101 4.57 -16.08 -8.11
C ALA A 101 5.54 -16.97 -7.32
N ASN A 102 5.07 -18.11 -6.78
CA ASN A 102 5.84 -18.97 -5.86
C ASN A 102 6.46 -18.21 -4.68
N LEU A 103 5.82 -17.10 -4.27
CA LEU A 103 6.23 -16.28 -3.15
C LEU A 103 5.40 -16.66 -1.93
N ASN A 104 5.96 -17.43 -1.02
CA ASN A 104 5.25 -17.78 0.21
C ASN A 104 5.40 -16.69 1.27
N LEU A 105 6.53 -15.97 1.24
CA LEU A 105 6.83 -14.97 2.25
C LEU A 105 7.72 -13.87 1.67
N GLN A 106 7.24 -12.63 1.77
CA GLN A 106 8.05 -11.44 1.58
C GLN A 106 7.81 -10.46 2.71
N TYR A 107 8.85 -10.06 3.38
CA TYR A 107 8.86 -8.90 4.26
C TYR A 107 9.50 -7.73 3.54
N HIS A 108 8.82 -6.61 3.58
CA HIS A 108 9.32 -5.32 3.11
C HIS A 108 9.34 -4.34 4.25
N PHE A 109 10.47 -3.70 4.45
CA PHE A 109 10.66 -2.60 5.39
C PHE A 109 11.18 -1.39 4.63
N ASN A 110 10.61 -0.21 4.88
CA ASN A 110 11.02 1.03 4.24
C ASN A 110 10.94 2.17 5.24
N GLN A 111 12.00 2.96 5.36
CA GLN A 111 12.09 4.10 6.25
C GLN A 111 12.74 5.27 5.52
N GLY A 112 12.22 6.47 5.76
CA GLY A 112 12.74 7.66 5.11
C GLY A 112 12.07 8.95 5.55
N PHE A 113 12.26 9.95 4.72
CA PHE A 113 11.72 11.28 4.88
C PHE A 113 10.83 11.62 3.70
N GLY A 114 9.80 12.41 3.96
CA GLY A 114 8.92 12.96 2.96
C GLY A 114 8.84 14.48 3.07
N TYR A 115 8.48 15.09 1.96
CA TYR A 115 8.28 16.52 1.84
C TYR A 115 6.97 16.82 1.12
N PHE A 116 6.11 17.65 1.71
CA PHE A 116 4.91 18.17 1.06
C PHE A 116 5.29 19.27 0.09
N ILE A 117 5.26 18.95 -1.22
CA ILE A 117 5.59 19.89 -2.29
C ILE A 117 4.47 20.95 -2.40
N LYS A 118 3.20 20.48 -2.33
CA LYS A 118 2.04 21.34 -2.38
C LYS A 118 0.90 20.71 -1.59
N ASP A 119 0.38 21.46 -0.63
CA ASP A 119 -0.85 21.16 0.11
C ASP A 119 -1.86 22.23 -0.29
N TYR A 120 -3.02 21.83 -0.83
CA TYR A 120 -4.07 22.71 -1.32
C TYR A 120 -5.45 22.13 -0.99
N ASP A 121 -6.49 22.95 -1.03
CA ASP A 121 -7.83 22.62 -0.53
C ASP A 121 -8.36 21.26 -1.02
N ASN A 122 -8.08 20.95 -2.27
CA ASN A 122 -8.59 19.75 -2.93
C ASN A 122 -7.54 18.66 -3.15
N GLY A 123 -6.33 18.78 -2.58
CA GLY A 123 -5.34 17.76 -2.80
C GLY A 123 -3.97 18.01 -2.19
N LEU A 124 -3.10 17.04 -2.42
CA LEU A 124 -1.78 16.98 -1.83
C LEU A 124 -0.79 16.39 -2.82
N ILE A 125 0.37 17.06 -2.98
CA ILE A 125 1.51 16.50 -3.71
C ILE A 125 2.66 16.38 -2.72
N ASN A 126 3.22 15.18 -2.62
CA ASN A 126 4.38 14.94 -1.78
C ASN A 126 5.40 14.03 -2.45
N ALA A 127 6.67 14.18 -2.06
CA ALA A 127 7.77 13.31 -2.44
C ALA A 127 8.34 12.60 -1.23
N GLU A 128 8.84 11.39 -1.44
CA GLU A 128 9.51 10.58 -0.41
C GLU A 128 10.87 10.12 -0.91
N LEU A 129 11.84 10.07 0.01
CA LEU A 129 13.16 9.49 -0.16
C LEU A 129 13.46 8.60 1.04
N GLY A 130 13.93 7.38 0.81
CA GLY A 130 14.17 6.45 1.91
C GLY A 130 15.03 5.27 1.50
N HIS A 131 15.30 4.44 2.49
CA HIS A 131 15.95 3.16 2.36
C HIS A 131 14.91 2.04 2.54
N ALA A 132 14.86 1.11 1.61
CA ALA A 132 13.99 -0.05 1.68
C ALA A 132 14.80 -1.34 1.76
N PHE A 133 14.23 -2.33 2.40
CA PHE A 133 14.82 -3.65 2.59
C PHE A 133 13.76 -4.73 2.38
N ASP A 134 14.09 -5.71 1.54
CA ASP A 134 13.25 -6.88 1.28
C ASP A 134 13.93 -8.14 1.77
N THR A 135 13.16 -9.03 2.39
CA THR A 135 13.52 -10.42 2.61
C THR A 135 12.41 -11.30 2.05
N SER A 136 12.75 -12.21 1.15
CA SER A 136 11.77 -13.08 0.51
C SER A 136 12.32 -14.49 0.29
N ASP A 137 11.42 -15.46 0.24
CA ASP A 137 11.66 -16.85 -0.12
C ASP A 137 11.39 -17.14 -1.62
N TYR A 138 11.44 -16.12 -2.44
CA TYR A 138 11.21 -16.22 -3.87
C TYR A 138 12.09 -17.27 -4.52
N LEU A 139 11.49 -18.20 -5.27
CA LEU A 139 12.16 -19.34 -5.93
C LEU A 139 12.93 -20.27 -4.96
N ASN A 140 12.37 -20.54 -3.78
CA ASN A 140 12.96 -21.41 -2.74
C ASN A 140 14.34 -20.94 -2.23
N ALA A 141 14.73 -19.70 -2.51
CA ALA A 141 15.95 -19.09 -1.99
C ALA A 141 15.61 -17.87 -1.16
N THR A 142 16.06 -17.81 0.08
CA THR A 142 15.90 -16.63 0.92
C THR A 142 16.76 -15.50 0.36
N ARG A 143 16.16 -14.48 -0.19
CA ARG A 143 16.86 -13.31 -0.76
C ARG A 143 16.71 -12.11 0.14
N LYS A 144 17.80 -11.39 0.34
CA LYS A 144 17.85 -10.13 1.09
C LYS A 144 18.35 -9.04 0.15
N THR A 145 17.57 -8.00 -0.01
CA THR A 145 17.89 -6.92 -0.95
C THR A 145 17.62 -5.56 -0.31
N SER A 146 18.54 -4.64 -0.53
CA SER A 146 18.41 -3.26 -0.09
C SER A 146 18.23 -2.32 -1.28
N TYR A 147 17.43 -1.28 -1.10
CA TYR A 147 17.10 -0.30 -2.14
C TYR A 147 17.19 1.12 -1.61
N LEU A 148 17.61 2.02 -2.48
CA LEU A 148 17.28 3.43 -2.37
C LEU A 148 15.88 3.62 -2.97
N LYS A 149 14.94 4.12 -2.18
CA LYS A 149 13.54 4.36 -2.60
C LYS A 149 13.33 5.85 -2.82
N THR A 150 12.74 6.20 -3.96
CA THR A 150 12.16 7.52 -4.21
C THR A 150 10.70 7.37 -4.60
N GLY A 151 9.87 8.39 -4.34
CA GLY A 151 8.47 8.34 -4.74
C GLY A 151 7.86 9.72 -4.83
N ILE A 152 6.87 9.85 -5.72
CA ILE A 152 6.00 11.02 -5.87
C ILE A 152 4.56 10.54 -5.75
N PHE A 153 3.78 11.27 -4.97
CA PHE A 153 2.40 10.95 -4.65
C PHE A 153 1.54 12.19 -4.88
N TRP A 154 0.42 11.99 -5.56
CA TRP A 154 -0.55 13.04 -5.81
C TRP A 154 -1.95 12.53 -5.49
N ASP A 155 -2.57 13.13 -4.49
CA ASP A 155 -3.97 12.94 -4.13
C ASP A 155 -4.76 14.19 -4.54
N HIS A 156 -5.88 14.00 -5.24
CA HIS A 156 -6.77 15.09 -5.61
C HIS A 156 -8.22 14.66 -5.46
N SER A 157 -9.06 15.56 -4.92
CA SER A 157 -10.48 15.26 -4.68
C SER A 157 -11.35 16.42 -5.16
N THR A 158 -12.37 16.09 -5.91
CA THR A 158 -13.43 17.00 -6.32
C THR A 158 -14.77 16.55 -5.73
N ASN A 159 -15.85 17.30 -5.99
CA ASN A 159 -17.20 16.87 -5.62
C ASN A 159 -17.68 15.64 -6.42
N TYR A 160 -17.06 15.36 -7.57
CA TYR A 160 -17.49 14.32 -8.51
C TYR A 160 -16.63 13.06 -8.41
N PHE A 161 -15.36 13.18 -8.09
CA PHE A 161 -14.44 12.05 -7.96
C PHE A 161 -13.22 12.41 -7.12
N SER A 162 -12.55 11.39 -6.60
CA SER A 162 -11.20 11.49 -6.05
C SER A 162 -10.24 10.67 -6.87
N SER A 163 -9.05 11.19 -7.07
CA SER A 163 -7.96 10.50 -7.78
C SER A 163 -6.72 10.40 -6.89
N LYS A 164 -5.96 9.34 -7.12
CA LYS A 164 -4.68 9.10 -6.48
C LYS A 164 -3.70 8.56 -7.50
N PHE A 165 -2.51 9.16 -7.55
CA PHE A 165 -1.40 8.74 -8.38
C PHE A 165 -0.17 8.53 -7.49
N GLU A 166 0.45 7.37 -7.62
CA GLU A 166 1.69 7.05 -6.94
C GLU A 166 2.69 6.55 -7.97
N ILE A 167 3.91 7.08 -7.92
CA ILE A 167 5.06 6.60 -8.69
C ILE A 167 6.17 6.38 -7.68
N GLU A 168 6.63 5.16 -7.55
CA GLU A 168 7.74 4.80 -6.68
C GLU A 168 8.84 4.12 -7.50
N TYR A 169 10.08 4.47 -7.22
CA TYR A 169 11.25 3.85 -7.83
C TYR A 169 12.15 3.28 -6.74
N PHE A 170 12.51 2.01 -6.91
CA PHE A 170 13.40 1.27 -6.02
C PHE A 170 14.68 0.93 -6.77
N LYS A 171 15.75 1.64 -6.49
CA LYS A 171 17.08 1.34 -7.02
C LYS A 171 17.77 0.36 -6.09
N GLN A 172 18.06 -0.83 -6.56
CA GLN A 172 18.85 -1.80 -5.81
C GLN A 172 20.25 -1.25 -5.52
N ILE A 173 20.66 -1.35 -4.25
CA ILE A 173 21.99 -0.90 -3.77
C ILE A 173 22.80 -2.05 -3.15
N SER A 174 22.19 -3.18 -2.82
CA SER A 174 22.91 -4.39 -2.42
C SER A 174 23.23 -5.24 -3.65
N GLU A 175 24.41 -5.83 -3.67
CA GLU A 175 24.77 -6.81 -4.67
C GLU A 175 24.06 -8.14 -4.37
N VAL A 176 23.16 -8.53 -5.27
CA VAL A 176 22.57 -9.87 -5.31
C VAL A 176 23.10 -10.51 -6.59
N ILE A 177 23.78 -11.65 -6.45
CA ILE A 177 24.72 -12.22 -7.42
C ILE A 177 24.14 -12.41 -8.84
N GLU A 178 22.81 -12.44 -9.05
CA GLU A 178 22.27 -12.84 -10.36
C GLU A 178 21.12 -11.97 -10.90
N ASN A 179 20.50 -11.05 -10.13
CA ASN A 179 19.34 -10.34 -10.62
C ASN A 179 19.33 -8.86 -10.21
N LYS A 180 19.17 -8.00 -11.19
CA LYS A 180 18.87 -6.59 -10.98
C LYS A 180 17.38 -6.46 -10.58
N LEU A 181 17.11 -6.25 -9.29
CA LEU A 181 15.76 -6.13 -8.75
C LEU A 181 15.29 -4.66 -8.63
N SER A 182 15.98 -3.75 -9.33
CA SER A 182 15.50 -2.37 -9.43
C SER A 182 14.17 -2.33 -10.17
N ARG A 183 13.19 -1.58 -9.63
CA ARG A 183 11.84 -1.57 -10.16
C ARG A 183 11.14 -0.24 -10.01
N GLY A 184 10.20 0.02 -10.90
CA GLY A 184 9.19 1.07 -10.80
C GLY A 184 7.85 0.49 -10.37
N GLN A 185 7.15 1.18 -9.49
CA GLN A 185 5.79 0.85 -9.10
C GLN A 185 4.88 2.04 -9.38
N TYR A 186 3.74 1.78 -10.00
CA TYR A 186 2.78 2.78 -10.43
C TYR A 186 1.40 2.41 -9.90
N LEU A 187 0.69 3.38 -9.35
CA LEU A 187 -0.68 3.21 -8.92
C LEU A 187 -1.51 4.39 -9.45
N ILE A 188 -2.63 4.06 -10.07
CA ILE A 188 -3.68 5.00 -10.43
C ILE A 188 -4.97 4.52 -9.79
N GLN A 189 -5.61 5.37 -9.00
CA GLN A 189 -6.88 5.05 -8.37
C GLN A 189 -7.88 6.16 -8.63
N LEU A 190 -9.09 5.79 -9.03
CA LEU A 190 -10.22 6.68 -9.21
C LEU A 190 -11.37 6.21 -8.32
N ILE A 191 -11.98 7.15 -7.59
CA ILE A 191 -13.05 6.88 -6.64
C ILE A 191 -14.22 7.81 -6.97
N PHE A 192 -15.37 7.23 -7.31
CA PHE A 192 -16.60 7.95 -7.67
C PHE A 192 -17.64 7.78 -6.57
N PRO A 193 -18.19 8.88 -6.00
CA PRO A 193 -19.26 8.81 -5.02
C PRO A 193 -20.55 8.32 -5.68
N MET A 194 -21.22 7.35 -5.08
CA MET A 194 -22.54 6.85 -5.50
C MET A 194 -23.65 7.33 -4.58
N LYS A 195 -23.46 7.08 -3.28
CA LYS A 195 -24.37 7.47 -2.19
C LYS A 195 -23.54 7.83 -0.97
N LYS A 196 -24.19 8.34 0.08
CA LYS A 196 -23.51 8.56 1.36
C LYS A 196 -22.75 7.28 1.78
N ASN A 197 -21.44 7.39 1.96
CA ASN A 197 -20.55 6.33 2.39
C ASN A 197 -20.32 5.17 1.39
N VAL A 198 -20.91 5.21 0.18
CA VAL A 198 -20.72 4.18 -0.86
C VAL A 198 -20.10 4.78 -2.11
N PHE A 199 -19.08 4.14 -2.63
CA PHE A 199 -18.27 4.61 -3.75
C PHE A 199 -17.96 3.46 -4.72
N ILE A 200 -17.78 3.80 -5.99
CA ILE A 200 -17.13 2.92 -6.97
C ILE A 200 -15.64 3.25 -6.96
N ASN A 201 -14.81 2.23 -6.90
CA ASN A 201 -13.36 2.35 -6.92
C ASN A 201 -12.80 1.58 -8.13
N ILE A 202 -12.02 2.28 -8.95
CA ILE A 202 -11.25 1.69 -10.06
C ILE A 202 -9.78 1.88 -9.70
N ASN A 203 -9.01 0.80 -9.77
CA ASN A 203 -7.61 0.80 -9.42
C ASN A 203 -6.79 0.10 -10.51
N PHE A 204 -5.67 0.71 -10.88
CA PHE A 204 -4.67 0.15 -11.77
C PHE A 204 -3.32 0.20 -11.06
N GLU A 205 -2.65 -0.93 -11.01
CA GLU A 205 -1.32 -1.08 -10.44
C GLU A 205 -0.40 -1.73 -11.47
N LYS A 206 0.83 -1.24 -11.56
CA LYS A 206 1.87 -1.81 -12.41
C LYS A 206 3.20 -1.83 -11.66
N GLU A 207 3.94 -2.92 -11.80
CA GLU A 207 5.31 -3.08 -11.32
C GLU A 207 6.18 -3.49 -12.49
N ASP A 208 7.15 -2.63 -12.84
CA ASP A 208 8.11 -2.85 -13.94
C ASP A 208 9.49 -3.12 -13.35
N PHE A 209 10.11 -4.23 -13.69
CA PHE A 209 11.48 -4.55 -13.33
C PHE A 209 12.44 -4.12 -14.45
N PHE A 210 13.57 -3.49 -14.06
CA PHE A 210 14.57 -3.00 -15.00
C PHE A 210 15.73 -3.98 -15.22
N GLY A 211 15.65 -5.18 -14.68
CA GLY A 211 16.61 -6.26 -14.81
C GLY A 211 16.12 -7.40 -15.67
N GLU A 212 17.02 -8.15 -16.26
CA GLU A 212 16.70 -9.36 -16.99
C GLU A 212 16.20 -10.48 -16.05
N GLY A 213 15.26 -11.29 -16.51
CA GLY A 213 14.77 -12.48 -15.79
C GLY A 213 13.68 -12.23 -14.75
N GLN A 214 13.16 -11.00 -14.65
CA GLN A 214 11.97 -10.68 -13.85
C GLN A 214 10.78 -10.37 -14.78
N THR A 215 9.60 -10.77 -14.35
CA THR A 215 8.37 -10.53 -15.11
C THR A 215 7.66 -9.30 -14.54
N ASP A 216 7.35 -8.34 -15.40
CA ASP A 216 6.49 -7.22 -15.07
C ASP A 216 5.11 -7.71 -14.65
N ALA A 217 4.49 -7.01 -13.73
CA ALA A 217 3.16 -7.36 -13.23
C ALA A 217 2.23 -6.16 -13.39
N SER A 218 1.03 -6.41 -13.90
CA SER A 218 -0.02 -5.41 -13.92
C SER A 218 -1.32 -5.99 -13.37
N SER A 219 -2.11 -5.14 -12.74
CA SER A 219 -3.43 -5.53 -12.25
C SER A 219 -4.41 -4.38 -12.41
N MET A 220 -5.66 -4.72 -12.68
CA MET A 220 -6.78 -3.79 -12.69
C MET A 220 -7.88 -4.33 -11.79
N SER A 221 -8.51 -3.46 -11.01
CA SER A 221 -9.60 -3.86 -10.14
C SER A 221 -10.74 -2.86 -10.14
N LEU A 222 -11.96 -3.39 -10.02
CA LEU A 222 -13.21 -2.65 -9.86
C LEU A 222 -13.87 -3.10 -8.56
N ALA A 223 -14.24 -2.16 -7.71
CA ALA A 223 -14.82 -2.47 -6.41
C ALA A 223 -15.94 -1.52 -6.02
N ILE A 224 -16.82 -2.02 -5.16
CA ILE A 224 -17.68 -1.20 -4.31
C ILE A 224 -16.90 -0.96 -3.02
N GLN A 225 -16.78 0.30 -2.64
CA GLN A 225 -16.12 0.76 -1.42
C GLN A 225 -17.14 1.34 -0.45
N TRP A 226 -17.06 0.95 0.79
CA TRP A 226 -17.80 1.55 1.89
C TRP A 226 -16.83 2.23 2.86
N ASN A 227 -17.17 3.47 3.29
CA ASN A 227 -16.36 4.30 4.18
C ASN A 227 -17.15 4.60 5.47
N ARG A 228 -16.45 4.55 6.60
CA ARG A 228 -16.98 4.97 7.92
C ARG A 228 -15.96 5.83 8.65
#